data_1d180be07abc0a900e64a98a2c237090
#
_entry.id   1d180be07abc0a900e64a98a2c237090
#
_cell.length_a   1.000
_cell.length_b   1.000
_cell.length_c   1.000
_cell.angle_alpha   90.00
_cell.angle_beta   90.00
_cell.angle_gamma   90.00
#
_symmetry.space_group_name_H-M   'P 1'
#
loop_
_entity.id
_entity.type
_entity.pdbx_description
1 polymer ?
#
loop_
_entity_poly.entity_id
_entity_poly.type
_entity_poly.pdbx_seq_one_letter_code
_entity_poly.pdbx_strand_id
1 'polypeptide(L)'
;MSVLEVRHEADHDASTVRLSGELDISTAAELEALLSELEAPGGPTRILVDLSDLSFMDSTGLRLLVTADLRLRRDGRELRLIPGPEAVHRVFRLALLEERLTFVDGGGNGDGTEHG
;
A
#
# COMPACT_ATOMS: atom_id res chain seq x y z
N MET A 1 -7.28 21.54 2.66
CA MET A 1 -5.96 21.11 2.16
C MET A 1 -5.66 19.71 2.62
N SER A 2 -5.23 18.84 1.70
CA SER A 2 -4.93 17.46 2.04
C SER A 2 -3.49 17.34 2.52
N VAL A 3 -3.28 16.47 3.49
CA VAL A 3 -1.95 16.20 4.03
C VAL A 3 -1.76 14.70 4.07
N LEU A 4 -0.61 14.25 3.60
CA LEU A 4 -0.24 12.85 3.65
C LEU A 4 1.13 12.72 4.29
N GLU A 5 1.22 11.84 5.28
CA GLU A 5 2.51 11.50 5.86
C GLU A 5 2.91 10.12 5.38
N VAL A 6 4.13 9.98 4.91
CA VAL A 6 4.64 8.72 4.38
C VAL A 6 5.86 8.34 5.21
N ARG A 7 5.81 7.16 5.81
CA ARG A 7 6.94 6.62 6.57
C ARG A 7 7.42 5.34 5.91
N HIS A 8 8.73 5.19 5.84
CA HIS A 8 9.32 4.04 5.18
C HIS A 8 10.34 3.37 6.09
N GLU A 9 10.22 2.05 6.21
CA GLU A 9 11.17 1.23 6.95
C GLU A 9 11.61 0.06 6.10
N ALA A 10 12.90 -0.15 6.00
CA ALA A 10 13.46 -1.26 5.25
C ALA A 10 13.94 -2.35 6.21
N ASP A 11 13.73 -3.61 5.84
CA ASP A 11 14.13 -4.75 6.65
C ASP A 11 14.47 -5.91 5.74
N HIS A 12 15.76 -6.16 5.52
CA HIS A 12 16.24 -7.22 4.62
C HIS A 12 15.62 -7.05 3.24
N ASP A 13 14.85 -8.03 2.78
CA ASP A 13 14.23 -8.00 1.46
C ASP A 13 12.87 -7.36 1.42
N ALA A 14 12.44 -6.76 2.53
CA ALA A 14 11.12 -6.19 2.63
C ALA A 14 11.19 -4.71 2.98
N SER A 15 10.20 -3.95 2.51
CA SER A 15 10.03 -2.56 2.89
C SER A 15 8.60 -2.35 3.32
N THR A 16 8.41 -1.58 4.39
CA THR A 16 7.09 -1.21 4.86
C THR A 16 6.90 0.28 4.65
N VAL A 17 5.79 0.63 4.00
CA VAL A 17 5.42 2.02 3.75
C VAL A 17 4.13 2.29 4.51
N ARG A 18 4.19 3.16 5.53
CA ARG A 18 3.01 3.49 6.32
C ARG A 18 2.50 4.85 5.89
N LEU A 19 1.20 4.91 5.61
CA LEU A 19 0.54 6.11 5.15
C LEU A 19 -0.43 6.61 6.21
N SER A 20 -0.44 7.91 6.42
CA SER A 20 -1.33 8.53 7.38
C SER A 20 -1.87 9.81 6.77
N GLY A 21 -3.15 10.05 6.93
CA GLY A 21 -3.80 11.23 6.40
C GLY A 21 -4.64 10.96 5.17
N GLU A 22 -4.46 11.75 4.14
CA GLU A 22 -5.32 11.70 2.95
C GLU A 22 -4.49 11.46 1.70
N LEU A 23 -4.86 10.41 0.97
CA LEU A 23 -4.17 10.07 -0.28
C LEU A 23 -5.06 10.44 -1.45
N ASP A 24 -4.74 11.54 -2.10
CA ASP A 24 -5.52 12.05 -3.24
C ASP A 24 -4.57 12.65 -4.27
N ILE A 25 -5.15 13.31 -5.27
CA ILE A 25 -4.36 13.82 -6.38
C ILE A 25 -3.32 14.85 -5.91
N SER A 26 -3.60 15.59 -4.83
CA SER A 26 -2.67 16.62 -4.36
C SER A 26 -1.52 16.07 -3.53
N THR A 27 -1.66 14.85 -3.01
CA THR A 27 -0.63 14.25 -2.14
C THR A 27 0.04 13.03 -2.76
N ALA A 28 -0.50 12.52 -3.86
CA ALA A 28 -0.05 11.25 -4.43
C ALA A 28 1.40 11.25 -4.90
N ALA A 29 1.92 12.40 -5.28
CA ALA A 29 3.27 12.47 -5.85
C ALA A 29 4.35 11.95 -4.89
N GLU A 30 4.18 12.18 -3.60
CA GLU A 30 5.14 11.72 -2.62
C GLU A 30 5.19 10.19 -2.56
N LEU A 31 4.01 9.58 -2.54
CA LEU A 31 3.94 8.12 -2.54
C LEU A 31 4.45 7.55 -3.85
N GLU A 32 4.09 8.18 -4.96
CA GLU A 32 4.53 7.71 -6.27
C GLU A 32 6.05 7.71 -6.37
N ALA A 33 6.69 8.77 -5.88
CA ALA A 33 8.14 8.85 -5.91
C ALA A 33 8.79 7.74 -5.10
N LEU A 34 8.26 7.46 -3.91
CA LEU A 34 8.81 6.41 -3.07
C LEU A 34 8.61 5.03 -3.70
N LEU A 35 7.42 4.76 -4.22
CA LEU A 35 7.15 3.47 -4.86
C LEU A 35 8.06 3.26 -6.07
N SER A 36 8.26 4.30 -6.89
CA SER A 36 9.15 4.20 -8.03
C SER A 36 10.58 3.86 -7.60
N GLU A 37 11.02 4.46 -6.51
CA GLU A 37 12.34 4.18 -5.96
C GLU A 37 12.45 2.72 -5.53
N LEU A 38 11.43 2.22 -4.83
CA LEU A 38 11.44 0.85 -4.33
C LEU A 38 11.27 -0.17 -5.45
N GLU A 39 10.61 0.19 -6.54
CA GLU A 39 10.40 -0.70 -7.68
C GLU A 39 11.65 -0.84 -8.54
N ALA A 40 12.64 0.01 -8.35
CA ALA A 40 13.85 -0.04 -9.15
C ALA A 40 14.56 -1.39 -9.00
N PRO A 41 15.36 -1.79 -10.02
CA PRO A 41 16.10 -3.05 -9.94
C PRO A 41 16.98 -3.10 -8.69
N GLY A 42 16.96 -4.25 -8.02
CA GLY A 42 17.73 -4.41 -6.78
C GLY A 42 16.98 -3.99 -5.54
N GLY A 43 15.76 -3.51 -5.68
CA GLY A 43 14.95 -3.13 -4.53
C GLY A 43 14.39 -4.34 -3.80
N PRO A 44 13.54 -4.11 -2.80
CA PRO A 44 13.01 -5.19 -1.97
C PRO A 44 12.14 -6.14 -2.78
N THR A 45 12.14 -7.41 -2.38
CA THR A 45 11.29 -8.40 -3.04
C THR A 45 9.83 -8.27 -2.59
N ARG A 46 9.61 -7.64 -1.45
CA ARG A 46 8.26 -7.45 -0.92
C ARG A 46 8.09 -6.03 -0.39
N ILE A 47 6.99 -5.40 -0.78
CA ILE A 47 6.63 -4.08 -0.27
C ILE A 47 5.29 -4.23 0.43
N LEU A 48 5.23 -3.79 1.68
CA LEU A 48 4.00 -3.77 2.46
C LEU A 48 3.56 -2.33 2.61
N VAL A 49 2.37 -2.00 2.13
CA VAL A 49 1.82 -0.65 2.29
C VAL A 49 0.70 -0.70 3.31
N ASP A 50 0.88 0.03 4.39
CA ASP A 50 -0.06 0.06 5.51
C ASP A 50 -1.00 1.24 5.34
N LEU A 51 -2.28 0.94 5.09
CA LEU A 51 -3.31 1.95 4.88
C LEU A 51 -4.14 2.23 6.12
N SER A 52 -3.80 1.58 7.25
CA SER A 52 -4.67 1.61 8.43
C SER A 52 -4.87 3.01 9.01
N ASP A 53 -3.90 3.91 8.80
CA ASP A 53 -4.00 5.28 9.32
C ASP A 53 -4.46 6.30 8.28
N LEU A 54 -4.86 5.84 7.09
CA LEU A 54 -5.45 6.76 6.12
C LEU A 54 -6.87 7.08 6.53
N SER A 55 -7.25 8.34 6.39
CA SER A 55 -8.63 8.75 6.60
C SER A 55 -9.39 8.90 5.29
N PHE A 56 -8.67 8.97 4.17
CA PHE A 56 -9.30 9.20 2.87
C PHE A 56 -8.39 8.67 1.75
N MET A 57 -9.01 8.10 0.73
CA MET A 57 -8.31 7.72 -0.49
C MET A 57 -9.27 7.84 -1.66
N ASP A 58 -8.80 8.43 -2.76
CA ASP A 58 -9.60 8.51 -3.98
C ASP A 58 -8.99 7.59 -5.07
N SER A 59 -9.50 7.71 -6.29
CA SER A 59 -9.06 6.84 -7.37
C SER A 59 -7.60 7.06 -7.78
N THR A 60 -7.03 8.23 -7.46
CA THR A 60 -5.62 8.46 -7.74
C THR A 60 -4.75 7.52 -6.90
N GLY A 61 -5.08 7.40 -5.61
CA GLY A 61 -4.36 6.48 -4.75
C GLY A 61 -4.54 5.03 -5.17
N LEU A 62 -5.78 4.69 -5.52
CA LEU A 62 -6.07 3.34 -5.98
C LEU A 62 -5.22 2.99 -7.20
N ARG A 63 -5.14 3.89 -8.16
CA ARG A 63 -4.37 3.65 -9.38
C ARG A 63 -2.88 3.46 -9.09
N LEU A 64 -2.34 4.25 -8.17
CA LEU A 64 -0.94 4.11 -7.79
C LEU A 64 -0.65 2.71 -7.25
N LEU A 65 -1.52 2.22 -6.37
CA LEU A 65 -1.31 0.92 -5.74
C LEU A 65 -1.48 -0.21 -6.75
N VAL A 66 -2.46 -0.11 -7.63
CA VAL A 66 -2.67 -1.12 -8.66
C VAL A 66 -1.47 -1.16 -9.62
N THR A 67 -0.97 0.01 -10.01
CA THR A 67 0.17 0.08 -10.91
C THR A 67 1.42 -0.52 -10.27
N ALA A 68 1.65 -0.21 -8.99
CA ALA A 68 2.80 -0.77 -8.27
C ALA A 68 2.69 -2.29 -8.18
N ASP A 69 1.49 -2.79 -7.90
CA ASP A 69 1.26 -4.23 -7.83
C ASP A 69 1.62 -4.92 -9.13
N LEU A 70 1.16 -4.36 -10.25
CA LEU A 70 1.44 -4.95 -11.55
C LEU A 70 2.93 -4.93 -11.89
N ARG A 71 3.60 -3.83 -11.59
CA ARG A 71 5.04 -3.72 -11.89
C ARG A 71 5.86 -4.71 -11.07
N LEU A 72 5.53 -4.83 -9.79
CA LEU A 72 6.25 -5.76 -8.92
C LEU A 72 6.02 -7.21 -9.35
N ARG A 73 4.78 -7.55 -9.70
CA ARG A 73 4.48 -8.91 -10.15
C ARG A 73 5.27 -9.29 -11.40
N ARG A 74 5.44 -8.35 -12.32
CA ARG A 74 6.22 -8.59 -13.54
C ARG A 74 7.66 -8.96 -13.21
N ASP A 75 8.18 -8.45 -12.10
CA ASP A 75 9.53 -8.72 -11.65
C ASP A 75 9.62 -9.92 -10.71
N GLY A 76 8.53 -10.64 -10.51
CA GLY A 76 8.52 -11.72 -9.53
C GLY A 76 8.55 -11.24 -8.11
N ARG A 77 8.16 -9.98 -7.88
CA ARG A 77 8.13 -9.36 -6.58
C ARG A 77 6.70 -9.18 -6.15
N GLU A 78 6.50 -8.68 -4.93
CA GLU A 78 5.18 -8.72 -4.31
C GLU A 78 4.81 -7.44 -3.59
N LEU A 79 3.57 -6.98 -3.80
CA LEU A 79 2.99 -5.89 -3.02
C LEU A 79 1.91 -6.47 -2.13
N ARG A 80 1.94 -6.11 -0.84
CA ARG A 80 0.91 -6.48 0.11
C ARG A 80 0.36 -5.21 0.74
N LEU A 81 -0.93 -5.23 1.06
CA LEU A 81 -1.60 -4.07 1.63
C LEU A 81 -2.22 -4.43 2.98
N ILE A 82 -2.03 -3.57 3.98
CA ILE A 82 -2.80 -3.65 5.22
C ILE A 82 -4.02 -2.76 5.00
N PRO A 83 -5.23 -3.30 5.14
CA PRO A 83 -6.43 -2.53 4.79
C PRO A 83 -6.63 -1.32 5.69
N GLY A 84 -7.24 -0.30 5.13
CA GLY A 84 -7.58 0.89 5.87
C GLY A 84 -8.96 0.80 6.50
N PRO A 85 -9.43 1.92 7.07
CA PRO A 85 -10.78 1.99 7.59
C PRO A 85 -11.79 1.73 6.49
N GLU A 86 -13.05 1.53 6.89
CA GLU A 86 -14.09 1.18 5.94
C GLU A 86 -14.19 2.17 4.78
N ALA A 87 -14.08 3.47 5.07
CA ALA A 87 -14.19 4.48 4.00
C ALA A 87 -13.09 4.34 2.96
N VAL A 88 -11.91 3.93 3.37
CA VAL A 88 -10.77 3.72 2.48
C VAL A 88 -10.91 2.39 1.75
N HIS A 89 -11.23 1.33 2.50
CA HIS A 89 -11.33 0.00 1.89
C HIS A 89 -12.46 -0.08 0.87
N ARG A 90 -13.51 0.72 1.07
CA ARG A 90 -14.64 0.75 0.14
C ARG A 90 -14.20 1.11 -1.28
N VAL A 91 -13.16 1.93 -1.42
CA VAL A 91 -12.66 2.31 -2.74
C VAL A 91 -12.23 1.07 -3.53
N PHE A 92 -11.54 0.14 -2.84
CA PHE A 92 -11.13 -1.12 -3.47
C PHE A 92 -12.35 -1.99 -3.80
N ARG A 93 -13.29 -2.05 -2.87
CA ARG A 93 -14.46 -2.90 -3.05
C ARG A 93 -15.34 -2.41 -4.21
N LEU A 94 -15.57 -1.11 -4.30
CA LEU A 94 -16.39 -0.55 -5.37
C LEU A 94 -15.72 -0.67 -6.73
N ALA A 95 -14.40 -0.71 -6.76
CA ALA A 95 -13.66 -0.91 -8.00
C ALA A 95 -13.47 -2.39 -8.34
N LEU A 96 -14.00 -3.29 -7.51
CA LEU A 96 -13.90 -4.74 -7.69
C LEU A 96 -12.45 -5.21 -7.68
N LEU A 97 -11.64 -4.61 -6.82
CA LEU A 97 -10.23 -4.92 -6.74
C LEU A 97 -9.82 -5.62 -5.44
N GLU A 98 -10.77 -5.91 -4.55
CA GLU A 98 -10.44 -6.56 -3.30
C GLU A 98 -9.74 -7.90 -3.49
N GLU A 99 -10.12 -8.64 -4.50
CA GLU A 99 -9.54 -9.95 -4.75
C GLU A 99 -8.35 -9.92 -5.70
N ARG A 100 -8.14 -8.79 -6.37
CA ARG A 100 -7.03 -8.63 -7.29
C ARG A 100 -5.74 -8.22 -6.60
N LEU A 101 -5.85 -7.60 -5.45
CA LEU A 101 -4.71 -7.15 -4.65
C LEU A 101 -4.58 -8.04 -3.44
N THR A 102 -3.39 -8.11 -2.87
CA THR A 102 -3.12 -8.97 -1.72
C THR A 102 -3.24 -8.15 -0.44
N PHE A 103 -4.31 -8.40 0.30
CA PHE A 103 -4.50 -7.75 1.60
C PHE A 103 -4.08 -8.70 2.71
N VAL A 104 -3.41 -8.16 3.73
CA VAL A 104 -2.96 -8.94 4.88
C VAL A 104 -3.42 -8.27 6.16
N ASP A 105 -3.36 -8.99 7.26
CA ASP A 105 -3.76 -8.44 8.54
C ASP A 105 -2.76 -7.40 9.02
N GLY A 106 -3.30 -6.29 9.50
CA GLY A 106 -2.46 -5.22 9.98
C GLY A 106 -2.01 -5.40 11.39
N GLY A 107 -2.48 -6.37 12.01
CA GLY A 107 -2.24 -6.52 13.37
C GLY A 107 -0.89 -6.79 13.68
N GLY A 108 -0.16 -6.55 13.25
CA GLY A 108 1.06 -6.75 13.74
C GLY A 108 1.01 -7.82 14.67
N ASN A 109 0.77 -8.28 14.99
CA ASN A 109 0.92 -9.16 15.87
C ASN A 109 0.35 -10.37 15.49
N GLY A 110 0.49 -10.53 15.18
CA GLY A 110 0.13 -11.31 14.71
C GLY A 110 -0.24 -12.23 14.96
N ASP A 111 -0.39 -12.49 15.24
CA ASP A 111 -0.83 -13.10 15.33
C ASP A 111 -1.37 -13.72 14.88
N GLY A 112 -1.25 -13.91 14.82
CA GLY A 112 -1.76 -14.34 14.40
C GLY A 112 -2.10 -15.03 14.09
N THR A 113 -2.22 -15.22 14.17
CA THR A 113 -2.72 -15.68 13.87
C THR A 113 -3.17 -16.25 13.63
N GLU A 114 -3.34 -16.56 13.80
CA GLU A 114 -3.99 -16.95 13.56
C GLU A 114 -4.60 -17.34 13.03
N HIS A 115 -4.66 -17.71 12.94
CA HIS A 115 -5.36 -17.89 12.43
C HIS A 115 -5.75 -18.09 12.04
N GLY A 116 -5.83 -18.23 12.21
CA GLY A 116 -6.12 -18.23 11.80
C GLY A 116 -6.29 -18.26 11.49
#